data_83625b210598dc02d42b34864088e7be
#
_entry.id   83625b210598dc02d42b34864088e7be
#
_cell.length_a   1.000
_cell.length_b   1.000
_cell.length_c   1.000
_cell.angle_alpha   90.00
_cell.angle_beta   90.00
_cell.angle_gamma   90.00
#
_symmetry.space_group_name_H-M   'P 1'
#
loop_
_entity.id
_entity.type
_entity.pdbx_description
1 polymer ?
#
loop_
_entity_poly.entity_id
_entity_poly.type
_entity_poly.pdbx_seq_one_letter_code
_entity_poly.pdbx_strand_id
1 'polypeptide(L)'
;MRKHSLLTLSLLLPAFLVLSGRGVVKAQQRTSSKRWSDAATWPDKKVPAKDAVVTIDRDMNVILDVSPPPLHGLTINGKLSFADNKDLELSTEWVMVHGELEIGTEARPHTHKATITLTDNVKDEDFGGLGGNDRSDRGIMLMGGTLNLHGSRTNSWTSCPRPPKQAATQLKS
;
A
#
# COMPACT_ATOMS: atom_id res chain seq x y z
N MET A 1 -24.98 90.39 -10.28
CA MET A 1 -25.59 89.18 -9.73
C MET A 1 -25.74 88.19 -10.87
N ARG A 2 -24.83 87.24 -11.04
CA ARG A 2 -24.95 86.16 -12.07
C ARG A 2 -24.63 84.90 -11.41
N LYS A 3 -25.63 83.97 -11.35
CA LYS A 3 -25.48 82.62 -10.82
C LYS A 3 -24.89 81.74 -11.90
N HIS A 4 -23.78 81.14 -11.67
CA HIS A 4 -23.19 80.10 -12.52
C HIS A 4 -23.53 78.71 -11.94
N SER A 5 -24.38 78.04 -12.72
CA SER A 5 -24.74 76.62 -12.47
C SER A 5 -23.61 75.73 -12.99
N LEU A 6 -22.99 74.95 -12.13
CA LEU A 6 -22.01 73.92 -12.50
C LEU A 6 -22.75 72.59 -12.69
N LEU A 7 -22.81 72.13 -13.95
CA LEU A 7 -23.23 70.79 -14.28
C LEU A 7 -22.10 69.79 -13.92
N THR A 8 -22.29 68.97 -12.95
CA THR A 8 -21.43 67.83 -12.67
C THR A 8 -21.83 66.64 -13.54
N LEU A 9 -20.98 66.37 -14.52
CA LEU A 9 -21.09 65.17 -15.38
C LEU A 9 -20.62 63.92 -14.58
N SER A 10 -21.57 63.10 -14.15
CA SER A 10 -21.31 61.83 -13.46
C SER A 10 -20.94 60.78 -14.48
N LEU A 11 -19.65 60.39 -14.51
CA LEU A 11 -19.12 59.32 -15.35
C LEU A 11 -19.36 57.98 -14.65
N LEU A 12 -20.41 57.25 -15.08
CA LEU A 12 -20.70 55.88 -14.65
C LEU A 12 -19.68 54.92 -15.30
N LEU A 13 -18.72 54.43 -14.53
CA LEU A 13 -17.80 53.35 -14.90
C LEU A 13 -18.49 52.01 -14.63
N PRO A 14 -18.68 51.10 -15.60
CA PRO A 14 -19.16 49.76 -15.31
C PRO A 14 -18.04 48.94 -14.66
N ALA A 15 -18.23 48.54 -13.40
CA ALA A 15 -17.39 47.60 -12.73
C ALA A 15 -17.53 46.22 -13.39
N PHE A 16 -16.53 45.83 -14.16
CA PHE A 16 -16.41 44.49 -14.72
C PHE A 16 -16.02 43.54 -13.59
N LEU A 17 -16.98 42.83 -13.01
CA LEU A 17 -16.79 41.83 -11.99
C LEU A 17 -16.17 40.56 -12.65
N VAL A 18 -14.83 40.48 -12.66
CA VAL A 18 -14.13 39.27 -13.07
C VAL A 18 -14.31 38.22 -11.97
N LEU A 19 -15.28 37.35 -12.20
CA LEU A 19 -15.47 36.15 -11.36
C LEU A 19 -14.32 35.17 -11.64
N SER A 20 -13.20 35.39 -10.95
CA SER A 20 -12.08 34.42 -10.95
C SER A 20 -12.54 33.16 -10.25
N GLY A 21 -12.98 32.16 -11.04
CA GLY A 21 -13.23 30.82 -10.56
C GLY A 21 -11.94 30.25 -9.94
N ARG A 22 -11.79 30.40 -8.62
CA ARG A 22 -10.79 29.68 -7.86
C ARG A 22 -11.15 28.21 -7.92
N GLY A 23 -10.56 27.48 -8.87
CA GLY A 23 -10.54 26.04 -8.84
C GLY A 23 -10.01 25.62 -7.46
N VAL A 24 -10.84 24.95 -6.67
CA VAL A 24 -10.44 24.34 -5.43
C VAL A 24 -9.50 23.20 -5.81
N VAL A 25 -8.20 23.49 -5.88
CA VAL A 25 -7.17 22.47 -5.96
C VAL A 25 -7.25 21.76 -4.61
N LYS A 26 -7.87 20.58 -4.60
CA LYS A 26 -7.91 19.69 -3.45
C LYS A 26 -6.44 19.39 -3.14
N ALA A 27 -5.88 20.06 -2.15
CA ALA A 27 -4.53 19.80 -1.68
C ALA A 27 -4.50 18.33 -1.27
N GLN A 28 -3.82 17.51 -2.06
CA GLN A 28 -3.58 16.11 -1.76
C GLN A 28 -2.71 16.13 -0.51
N GLN A 29 -3.32 15.85 0.63
CA GLN A 29 -2.68 15.82 1.92
C GLN A 29 -1.58 14.75 1.83
N ARG A 30 -0.34 15.19 1.65
CA ARG A 30 0.82 14.31 1.66
C ARG A 30 0.96 13.80 3.08
N THR A 31 0.39 12.64 3.33
CA THR A 31 0.62 11.92 4.58
C THR A 31 2.12 11.69 4.69
N SER A 32 2.76 12.24 5.71
CA SER A 32 4.20 12.05 5.94
C SER A 32 4.45 10.57 6.18
N SER A 33 5.39 9.99 5.44
CA SER A 33 5.77 8.60 5.64
C SER A 33 6.45 8.42 6.98
N LYS A 34 6.01 7.44 7.75
CA LYS A 34 6.56 7.06 9.05
C LYS A 34 7.32 5.73 8.91
N ARG A 35 8.31 5.50 9.75
CA ARG A 35 9.08 4.26 9.72
C ARG A 35 8.48 3.22 10.66
N TRP A 36 8.53 1.95 10.27
CA TRP A 36 8.10 0.85 11.12
C TRP A 36 8.91 0.79 12.42
N SER A 37 10.23 1.00 12.33
CA SER A 37 11.14 0.97 13.48
C SER A 37 10.97 2.11 14.48
N ASP A 38 10.26 3.17 14.08
CA ASP A 38 10.03 4.33 14.96
C ASP A 38 8.85 4.08 15.87
N ALA A 39 9.09 4.06 17.18
CA ALA A 39 8.05 3.91 18.19
C ALA A 39 6.97 5.00 18.10
N ALA A 40 7.33 6.22 17.64
CA ALA A 40 6.37 7.31 17.46
C ALA A 40 5.35 7.05 16.32
N THR A 41 5.61 6.08 15.46
CA THR A 41 4.68 5.64 14.41
C THR A 41 3.43 5.01 15.01
N TRP A 42 3.56 4.32 16.14
CA TRP A 42 2.55 3.47 16.72
C TRP A 42 1.77 4.16 17.85
N PRO A 43 0.45 3.88 18.00
CA PRO A 43 -0.38 4.51 19.02
C PRO A 43 0.18 4.38 20.43
N ASP A 44 0.68 3.18 20.77
CA ASP A 44 1.23 2.88 22.10
C ASP A 44 2.69 3.32 22.28
N LYS A 45 3.25 4.01 21.27
CA LYS A 45 4.68 4.40 21.23
C LYS A 45 5.61 3.20 21.46
N LYS A 46 5.23 2.05 20.92
CA LYS A 46 6.00 0.81 20.94
C LYS A 46 5.99 0.17 19.56
N VAL A 47 7.16 -0.23 19.10
CA VAL A 47 7.27 -1.01 17.87
C VAL A 47 6.58 -2.37 18.09
N PRO A 48 5.79 -2.86 17.11
CA PRO A 48 5.11 -4.14 17.22
C PRO A 48 6.05 -5.28 17.59
N ALA A 49 5.64 -6.07 18.58
CA ALA A 49 6.39 -7.21 19.08
C ALA A 49 5.95 -8.51 18.38
N LYS A 50 6.61 -9.61 18.73
CA LYS A 50 6.23 -10.95 18.28
C LYS A 50 4.77 -11.25 18.63
N ASP A 51 4.08 -11.93 17.72
CA ASP A 51 2.67 -12.38 17.84
C ASP A 51 1.66 -11.22 18.00
N ALA A 52 2.06 -9.99 17.64
CA ALA A 52 1.16 -8.85 17.63
C ALA A 52 0.20 -8.88 16.44
N VAL A 53 -1.05 -8.44 16.65
CA VAL A 53 -1.95 -8.03 15.57
C VAL A 53 -1.75 -6.55 15.33
N VAL A 54 -1.34 -6.19 14.12
CA VAL A 54 -0.97 -4.81 13.75
C VAL A 54 -1.99 -4.22 12.80
N THR A 55 -2.41 -2.98 13.07
CA THR A 55 -3.26 -2.21 12.16
C THR A 55 -2.54 -0.93 11.72
N ILE A 56 -2.47 -0.74 10.42
CA ILE A 56 -2.03 0.51 9.79
C ILE A 56 -3.28 1.28 9.39
N ASP A 57 -3.58 2.37 10.10
CA ASP A 57 -4.78 3.17 9.90
C ASP A 57 -4.77 3.91 8.54
N ARG A 58 -5.96 4.37 8.10
CA ARG A 58 -6.16 5.00 6.77
C ARG A 58 -5.31 6.24 6.52
N ASP A 59 -4.99 6.98 7.56
CA ASP A 59 -4.16 8.19 7.52
C ASP A 59 -2.66 7.89 7.70
N MET A 60 -2.31 6.62 7.89
CA MET A 60 -0.93 6.19 8.06
C MET A 60 -0.30 5.75 6.72
N ASN A 61 0.91 6.23 6.50
CA ASN A 61 1.81 5.75 5.44
C ASN A 61 3.07 5.23 6.13
N VAL A 62 3.21 3.91 6.21
CA VAL A 62 4.31 3.26 6.94
C VAL A 62 5.32 2.67 5.96
N ILE A 63 6.59 2.90 6.21
CA ILE A 63 7.70 2.28 5.49
C ILE A 63 8.27 1.17 6.38
N LEU A 64 8.20 -0.07 5.91
CA LEU A 64 8.87 -1.20 6.53
C LEU A 64 10.37 -1.06 6.28
N ASP A 65 11.10 -0.60 7.26
CA ASP A 65 12.55 -0.34 7.21
C ASP A 65 13.36 -1.34 8.02
N VAL A 66 12.69 -2.25 8.72
CA VAL A 66 13.28 -3.38 9.47
C VAL A 66 12.42 -4.62 9.24
N SER A 67 13.01 -5.80 9.36
CA SER A 67 12.25 -7.05 9.45
C SER A 67 11.71 -7.17 10.88
N PRO A 68 10.40 -7.04 11.10
CA PRO A 68 9.81 -7.17 12.42
C PRO A 68 9.86 -8.64 12.87
N PRO A 69 9.73 -8.89 14.18
CA PRO A 69 9.42 -10.23 14.65
C PRO A 69 8.14 -10.78 13.98
N PRO A 70 7.98 -12.11 13.89
CA PRO A 70 6.77 -12.70 13.35
C PRO A 70 5.51 -12.12 14.02
N LEU A 71 4.57 -11.69 13.20
CA LEU A 71 3.28 -11.15 13.64
C LEU A 71 2.23 -12.23 13.61
N HIS A 72 1.16 -12.06 14.39
CA HIS A 72 -0.04 -12.86 14.26
C HIS A 72 -0.87 -12.40 13.06
N GLY A 73 -1.06 -11.10 12.89
CA GLY A 73 -1.83 -10.57 11.77
C GLY A 73 -1.51 -9.12 11.44
N LEU A 74 -1.79 -8.75 10.19
CA LEU A 74 -1.57 -7.40 9.70
C LEU A 74 -2.77 -6.90 8.90
N THR A 75 -3.38 -5.81 9.37
CA THR A 75 -4.42 -5.08 8.63
C THR A 75 -3.85 -3.77 8.08
N ILE A 76 -3.97 -3.56 6.78
CA ILE A 76 -3.50 -2.36 6.07
C ILE A 76 -4.71 -1.58 5.58
N ASN A 77 -5.17 -0.59 6.36
CA ASN A 77 -6.21 0.35 5.93
C ASN A 77 -5.60 1.57 5.21
N GLY A 78 -4.37 1.93 5.57
CA GLY A 78 -3.58 2.99 4.94
C GLY A 78 -2.62 2.46 3.89
N LYS A 79 -1.33 2.82 4.01
CA LYS A 79 -0.29 2.35 3.09
C LYS A 79 0.87 1.71 3.85
N LEU A 80 1.30 0.55 3.40
CA LEU A 80 2.57 -0.07 3.76
C LEU A 80 3.46 -0.18 2.54
N SER A 81 4.69 0.33 2.63
CA SER A 81 5.70 0.16 1.60
C SER A 81 6.98 -0.42 2.18
N PHE A 82 7.72 -1.19 1.37
CA PHE A 82 9.02 -1.73 1.78
C PHE A 82 10.14 -0.75 1.42
N ALA A 83 11.07 -0.54 2.35
CA ALA A 83 12.28 0.22 2.08
C ALA A 83 13.21 -0.59 1.17
N ASP A 84 13.74 0.06 0.11
CA ASP A 84 14.63 -0.59 -0.85
C ASP A 84 16.11 -0.26 -0.58
N ASN A 85 16.56 -0.51 0.65
CA ASN A 85 17.95 -0.27 1.07
C ASN A 85 18.64 -1.51 1.68
N LYS A 86 17.90 -2.59 1.84
CA LYS A 86 18.38 -3.88 2.35
C LYS A 86 17.30 -4.95 2.15
N ASP A 87 17.69 -6.20 2.31
CA ASP A 87 16.77 -7.33 2.30
C ASP A 87 15.85 -7.25 3.52
N LEU A 88 14.56 -7.42 3.28
CA LEU A 88 13.50 -7.32 4.31
C LEU A 88 12.58 -8.53 4.25
N GLU A 89 12.16 -8.96 5.43
CA GLU A 89 11.20 -10.03 5.62
C GLU A 89 10.06 -9.57 6.53
N LEU A 90 8.84 -9.87 6.12
CA LEU A 90 7.63 -9.72 6.91
C LEU A 90 7.01 -11.10 7.10
N SER A 91 7.06 -11.62 8.33
CA SER A 91 6.44 -12.90 8.69
C SER A 91 5.14 -12.64 9.44
N THR A 92 4.04 -13.22 8.98
CA THR A 92 2.70 -13.07 9.59
C THR A 92 1.81 -14.23 9.19
N GLU A 93 0.73 -14.48 9.89
CA GLU A 93 -0.23 -15.52 9.48
C GLU A 93 -1.12 -15.04 8.36
N TRP A 94 -1.59 -13.79 8.46
CA TRP A 94 -2.45 -13.20 7.45
C TRP A 94 -2.17 -11.71 7.24
N VAL A 95 -2.54 -11.22 6.06
CA VAL A 95 -2.52 -9.79 5.70
C VAL A 95 -3.86 -9.42 5.08
N MET A 96 -4.59 -8.48 5.69
CA MET A 96 -5.78 -7.86 5.11
C MET A 96 -5.42 -6.50 4.50
N VAL A 97 -5.70 -6.30 3.22
CA VAL A 97 -5.38 -5.07 2.49
C VAL A 97 -6.66 -4.37 2.08
N HIS A 98 -7.01 -3.31 2.80
CA HIS A 98 -8.07 -2.37 2.46
C HIS A 98 -7.51 -1.12 1.77
N GLY A 99 -6.28 -0.75 2.09
CA GLY A 99 -5.53 0.37 1.51
C GLY A 99 -4.54 -0.09 0.45
N GLU A 100 -3.24 0.12 0.68
CA GLU A 100 -2.20 -0.20 -0.31
C GLU A 100 -1.02 -0.94 0.34
N LEU A 101 -0.63 -2.06 -0.27
CA LEU A 101 0.66 -2.71 -0.02
C LEU A 101 1.55 -2.52 -1.25
N GLU A 102 2.71 -1.86 -1.07
CA GLU A 102 3.63 -1.51 -2.14
C GLU A 102 5.02 -2.09 -1.90
N ILE A 103 5.54 -2.82 -2.87
CA ILE A 103 6.94 -3.28 -2.92
C ILE A 103 7.50 -2.87 -4.28
N GLY A 104 8.12 -1.68 -4.31
CA GLY A 104 8.52 -1.01 -5.53
C GLY A 104 7.35 -0.46 -6.35
N THR A 105 7.69 0.30 -7.37
CA THR A 105 6.74 0.86 -8.36
C THR A 105 7.28 0.60 -9.77
N GLU A 106 6.42 0.76 -10.79
CA GLU A 106 6.85 0.64 -12.17
C GLU A 106 8.02 1.59 -12.50
N ALA A 107 7.97 2.82 -12.00
CA ALA A 107 9.01 3.82 -12.21
C ALA A 107 10.27 3.58 -11.36
N ARG A 108 10.14 2.88 -10.23
CA ARG A 108 11.22 2.54 -9.30
C ARG A 108 11.01 1.11 -8.79
N PRO A 109 11.41 0.12 -9.58
CA PRO A 109 11.33 -1.28 -9.18
C PRO A 109 12.17 -1.54 -7.94
N HIS A 110 11.68 -2.42 -7.06
CA HIS A 110 12.40 -2.85 -5.85
C HIS A 110 13.62 -3.68 -6.22
N THR A 111 14.79 -3.35 -5.67
CA THR A 111 16.08 -3.95 -6.06
C THR A 111 16.60 -4.96 -5.04
N HIS A 112 16.23 -4.81 -3.77
CA HIS A 112 16.58 -5.75 -2.70
C HIS A 112 15.56 -6.88 -2.59
N LYS A 113 15.88 -7.90 -1.80
CA LYS A 113 14.95 -8.99 -1.58
C LYS A 113 13.87 -8.57 -0.59
N ALA A 114 12.61 -8.61 -1.03
CA ALA A 114 11.44 -8.47 -0.18
C ALA A 114 10.75 -9.82 -0.06
N THR A 115 10.57 -10.30 1.17
CA THR A 115 9.96 -11.59 1.46
C THR A 115 8.73 -11.37 2.35
N ILE A 116 7.61 -11.99 1.98
CA ILE A 116 6.45 -12.13 2.86
C ILE A 116 6.28 -13.61 3.14
N THR A 117 6.45 -13.99 4.41
CA THR A 117 6.30 -15.37 4.87
C THR A 117 4.98 -15.51 5.60
N LEU A 118 4.10 -16.36 5.08
CA LEU A 118 2.85 -16.69 5.74
C LEU A 118 3.09 -17.89 6.66
N THR A 119 2.91 -17.68 7.96
CA THR A 119 3.13 -18.66 9.00
C THR A 119 1.82 -19.36 9.40
N ASP A 120 1.91 -20.41 10.20
CA ASP A 120 0.77 -21.17 10.72
C ASP A 120 1.06 -21.53 12.17
N ASN A 121 1.00 -20.53 13.04
CA ASN A 121 1.29 -20.71 14.46
C ASN A 121 0.02 -20.94 15.28
N VAL A 122 -1.13 -20.45 14.79
CA VAL A 122 -2.44 -20.65 15.42
C VAL A 122 -3.30 -21.49 14.50
N LYS A 123 -3.86 -22.56 15.03
CA LYS A 123 -4.71 -23.46 14.26
C LYS A 123 -6.14 -22.93 14.23
N ASP A 124 -6.75 -22.99 13.04
CA ASP A 124 -8.19 -22.87 12.83
C ASP A 124 -8.79 -21.55 13.39
N GLU A 125 -8.18 -20.39 13.05
CA GLU A 125 -8.80 -19.11 13.33
C GLU A 125 -10.01 -18.85 12.46
N ASP A 126 -11.12 -18.51 13.10
CA ASP A 126 -12.34 -18.06 12.41
C ASP A 126 -12.23 -16.55 12.10
N PHE A 127 -11.99 -16.18 10.86
CA PHE A 127 -12.02 -14.78 10.39
C PHE A 127 -13.45 -14.20 10.30
N GLY A 128 -14.34 -14.66 11.17
CA GLY A 128 -15.63 -14.00 11.36
C GLY A 128 -16.63 -14.23 10.24
N GLY A 129 -17.27 -15.35 10.23
CA GLY A 129 -18.64 -15.38 9.79
C GLY A 129 -19.00 -16.03 8.49
N LEU A 130 -18.18 -16.86 7.93
CA LEU A 130 -18.63 -17.76 6.86
C LEU A 130 -18.94 -19.18 7.34
N GLY A 131 -19.01 -19.38 8.66
CA GLY A 131 -19.62 -20.54 9.30
C GLY A 131 -19.23 -21.87 8.68
N GLY A 132 -17.95 -22.17 8.63
CA GLY A 132 -17.49 -23.44 8.12
C GLY A 132 -16.06 -23.65 8.55
N ASN A 133 -15.62 -24.90 8.67
CA ASN A 133 -14.24 -25.31 8.86
C ASN A 133 -13.33 -24.80 7.72
N ASP A 134 -13.38 -23.50 7.44
CA ASP A 134 -12.50 -22.89 6.45
C ASP A 134 -11.13 -22.74 7.10
N ARG A 135 -10.25 -23.65 6.75
CA ARG A 135 -8.85 -23.66 7.17
C ARG A 135 -7.99 -22.66 6.39
N SER A 136 -8.61 -21.78 5.61
CA SER A 136 -7.92 -20.76 4.83
C SER A 136 -7.72 -19.47 5.63
N ASP A 137 -7.13 -19.60 6.81
CA ASP A 137 -6.79 -18.48 7.70
C ASP A 137 -5.47 -17.80 7.32
N ARG A 138 -4.77 -18.32 6.34
CA ARG A 138 -3.48 -17.81 5.85
C ARG A 138 -3.59 -17.22 4.47
N GLY A 139 -3.11 -16.02 4.31
CA GLY A 139 -3.10 -15.41 2.99
C GLY A 139 -2.94 -13.89 3.01
N ILE A 140 -2.82 -13.37 1.82
CA ILE A 140 -2.96 -11.94 1.55
C ILE A 140 -4.35 -11.72 0.95
N MET A 141 -5.23 -11.14 1.74
CA MET A 141 -6.63 -10.89 1.37
C MET A 141 -6.80 -9.44 0.94
N LEU A 142 -7.14 -9.22 -0.33
CA LEU A 142 -7.47 -7.89 -0.84
C LEU A 142 -8.96 -7.61 -0.63
N MET A 143 -9.25 -6.73 0.32
CA MET A 143 -10.61 -6.30 0.67
C MET A 143 -10.91 -4.91 0.07
N GLY A 144 -10.80 -4.82 -1.25
CA GLY A 144 -10.93 -3.54 -1.99
C GLY A 144 -9.66 -2.70 -2.02
N GLY A 145 -8.55 -3.20 -1.48
CA GLY A 145 -7.24 -2.54 -1.50
C GLY A 145 -6.44 -2.79 -2.77
N THR A 146 -5.24 -2.26 -2.81
CA THR A 146 -4.30 -2.37 -3.93
C THR A 146 -3.04 -3.10 -3.50
N LEU A 147 -2.56 -4.02 -4.35
CA LEU A 147 -1.29 -4.70 -4.22
C LEU A 147 -0.38 -4.31 -5.39
N ASN A 148 0.67 -3.53 -5.09
CA ASN A 148 1.67 -3.08 -6.05
C ASN A 148 3.00 -3.79 -5.81
N LEU A 149 3.36 -4.73 -6.70
CA LEU A 149 4.59 -5.51 -6.59
C LEU A 149 5.41 -5.33 -7.87
N HIS A 150 6.51 -4.59 -7.77
CA HIS A 150 7.40 -4.31 -8.89
C HIS A 150 8.85 -4.59 -8.48
N GLY A 151 9.33 -5.78 -8.81
CA GLY A 151 10.74 -6.15 -8.62
C GLY A 151 11.60 -5.71 -9.80
N SER A 152 12.93 -5.71 -9.61
CA SER A 152 13.88 -5.56 -10.70
C SER A 152 13.67 -6.68 -11.73
N ARG A 153 13.76 -6.35 -13.02
CA ARG A 153 13.56 -7.31 -14.11
C ARG A 153 14.63 -8.39 -14.07
N THR A 154 14.30 -9.53 -13.52
CA THR A 154 14.97 -10.80 -13.76
C THR A 154 14.09 -11.63 -14.69
N ASN A 155 14.67 -12.60 -15.39
CA ASN A 155 13.91 -13.46 -16.29
C ASN A 155 12.70 -14.06 -15.59
N SER A 156 11.49 -13.65 -16.01
CA SER A 156 10.22 -14.05 -15.40
C SER A 156 9.83 -15.51 -15.68
N TRP A 157 10.64 -16.22 -16.45
CA TRP A 157 10.35 -17.56 -16.93
C TRP A 157 11.51 -18.50 -16.63
N THR A 158 11.28 -19.50 -15.80
CA THR A 158 12.08 -20.71 -15.79
C THR A 158 11.57 -21.63 -16.89
N SER A 159 12.39 -21.94 -17.89
CA SER A 159 12.06 -23.02 -18.82
C SER A 159 11.97 -24.32 -18.01
N CYS A 160 10.82 -24.98 -18.00
CA CYS A 160 10.74 -26.35 -17.50
C CYS A 160 11.79 -27.20 -18.23
N PRO A 161 12.65 -27.95 -17.52
CA PRO A 161 13.51 -28.92 -18.15
C PRO A 161 12.63 -29.85 -18.99
N ARG A 162 12.98 -30.01 -20.28
CA ARG A 162 12.27 -30.93 -21.15
C ARG A 162 12.32 -32.30 -20.50
N PRO A 163 11.16 -32.99 -20.30
CA PRO A 163 11.17 -34.34 -19.76
C PRO A 163 12.12 -35.23 -20.61
N PRO A 164 12.86 -36.14 -20.00
CA PRO A 164 13.73 -37.05 -20.74
C PRO A 164 12.88 -37.78 -21.79
N LYS A 165 13.40 -37.85 -23.04
CA LYS A 165 12.76 -38.63 -24.08
C LYS A 165 12.60 -40.05 -23.56
N GLN A 166 11.37 -40.52 -23.42
CA GLN A 166 11.10 -41.92 -23.13
C GLN A 166 11.77 -42.75 -24.25
N ALA A 167 12.70 -43.60 -23.84
CA ALA A 167 13.28 -44.57 -24.75
C ALA A 167 12.13 -45.45 -25.28
N ALA A 168 11.90 -45.42 -26.59
CA ALA A 168 10.94 -46.28 -27.21
C ALA A 168 11.40 -47.75 -27.01
N THR A 169 10.73 -48.44 -26.12
CA THR A 169 10.90 -49.91 -25.97
C THR A 169 10.39 -50.56 -27.24
N GLN A 170 11.31 -50.97 -28.10
CA GLN A 170 10.99 -51.82 -29.27
C GLN A 170 10.49 -53.14 -28.72
N LEU A 171 9.21 -53.39 -28.81
CA LEU A 171 8.65 -54.74 -28.69
C LEU A 171 9.08 -55.54 -29.95
N LYS A 172 10.05 -56.45 -29.77
CA LYS A 172 10.30 -57.51 -30.77
C LYS A 172 9.17 -58.52 -30.65
N SER A 173 8.42 -58.66 -31.73
CA SER A 173 7.54 -59.81 -32.01
C SER A 173 8.34 -61.05 -32.35
#